data_2cacf2bda5ebd7fa0323dd65125a2a7f
#
_entry.id   2cacf2bda5ebd7fa0323dd65125a2a7f
#
_cell.length_a   1.000
_cell.length_b   1.000
_cell.length_c   1.000
_cell.angle_alpha   90.00
_cell.angle_beta   90.00
_cell.angle_gamma   90.00
#
_symmetry.space_group_name_H-M   'P 1'
#
loop_
_entity.id
_entity.type
_entity.pdbx_description
1 polymer ?
#
loop_
_entity_poly.entity_id
_entity_poly.type
_entity_poly.pdbx_seq_one_letter_code
_entity_poly.pdbx_strand_id
1 'polypeptide(L)'
;GGRAELQHGHGEVVGVFYGDVVEAFNAGVELSREVYSVEMPEVADIVVASSYPCDIEFWQAHKALYPADLAVKANGVIVLATPCYEGVSVTHADILEITGETMQGLKDRVARKEVHDEVAASLAIGWAQVKERESVYMVSSGIADEAARRLGFTPFPTIQAALDAALERTGPAARIAVLTHAPDMLPVIGK
;
A
#
# COMPACT_ATOMS: atom_id res chain seq x y z
N GLY A 1 -6.41 27.73 -17.28
CA GLY A 1 -5.23 26.89 -17.07
C GLY A 1 -4.66 26.40 -18.40
N GLY A 2 -3.35 26.31 -18.49
CA GLY A 2 -2.68 25.75 -19.68
C GLY A 2 -2.41 24.25 -19.48
N ARG A 3 -2.54 23.47 -20.55
CA ARG A 3 -2.15 22.04 -20.60
C ARG A 3 -1.01 21.89 -21.59
N ALA A 4 0.06 21.20 -21.20
CA ALA A 4 1.08 20.70 -22.13
C ALA A 4 1.01 19.17 -22.13
N GLU A 5 0.84 18.55 -23.30
CA GLU A 5 0.85 17.09 -23.45
C GLU A 5 2.25 16.62 -23.81
N LEU A 6 2.73 15.59 -23.07
CA LEU A 6 3.95 14.86 -23.37
C LEU A 6 3.61 13.37 -23.46
N GLN A 7 4.20 12.66 -24.40
CA GLN A 7 3.88 11.27 -24.74
C GLN A 7 4.39 10.26 -23.71
N HIS A 8 3.72 9.12 -23.58
CA HIS A 8 3.99 8.06 -22.63
C HIS A 8 5.33 7.35 -22.86
N GLY A 9 6.16 7.33 -21.80
CA GLY A 9 7.34 6.47 -21.64
C GLY A 9 7.76 6.48 -20.18
N HIS A 10 8.43 5.45 -19.70
CA HIS A 10 8.92 5.41 -18.32
C HIS A 10 9.79 6.65 -18.03
N GLY A 11 9.33 7.52 -17.12
CA GLY A 11 10.01 8.76 -16.74
C GLY A 11 9.69 9.98 -17.60
N GLU A 12 8.76 9.90 -18.54
CA GLU A 12 8.32 11.06 -19.30
C GLU A 12 7.21 11.85 -18.57
N VAL A 13 7.27 13.18 -18.68
CA VAL A 13 6.26 14.07 -18.13
C VAL A 13 5.02 14.03 -19.03
N VAL A 14 3.91 13.47 -18.56
CA VAL A 14 2.67 13.32 -19.31
C VAL A 14 1.78 14.57 -19.30
N GLY A 15 2.01 15.50 -18.36
CA GLY A 15 1.29 16.77 -18.31
C GLY A 15 1.83 17.70 -17.25
N VAL A 16 1.60 19.01 -17.44
CA VAL A 16 1.92 20.06 -16.48
C VAL A 16 0.68 20.95 -16.31
N PHE A 17 0.30 21.18 -15.06
CA PHE A 17 -0.86 22.02 -14.72
C PHE A 17 -0.39 23.17 -13.82
N TYR A 18 -0.91 24.37 -14.08
CA TYR A 18 -0.58 25.56 -13.31
C TYR A 18 -1.75 26.52 -13.23
N GLY A 19 -1.78 27.37 -12.22
CA GLY A 19 -2.85 28.34 -11.99
C GLY A 19 -3.33 28.26 -10.55
N ASP A 20 -4.63 28.35 -10.33
CA ASP A 20 -5.23 28.11 -9.01
C ASP A 20 -4.87 26.72 -8.49
N VAL A 21 -4.49 26.63 -7.21
CA VAL A 21 -3.95 25.38 -6.64
C VAL A 21 -4.97 24.24 -6.67
N VAL A 22 -6.25 24.52 -6.44
CA VAL A 22 -7.30 23.51 -6.42
C VAL A 22 -7.65 23.07 -7.85
N GLU A 23 -7.75 24.00 -8.79
CA GLU A 23 -8.03 23.69 -10.19
C GLU A 23 -6.88 22.89 -10.83
N ALA A 24 -5.63 23.31 -10.60
CA ALA A 24 -4.44 22.61 -11.10
C ALA A 24 -4.32 21.20 -10.51
N PHE A 25 -4.57 21.04 -9.22
CA PHE A 25 -4.59 19.74 -8.56
C PHE A 25 -5.65 18.81 -9.16
N ASN A 26 -6.90 19.28 -9.31
CA ASN A 26 -7.98 18.48 -9.85
C ASN A 26 -7.71 18.05 -11.31
N ALA A 27 -7.16 18.95 -12.13
CA ALA A 27 -6.76 18.61 -13.49
C ALA A 27 -5.65 17.54 -13.53
N GLY A 28 -4.69 17.61 -12.60
CA GLY A 28 -3.66 16.58 -12.42
C GLY A 28 -4.23 15.24 -11.98
N VAL A 29 -5.21 15.24 -11.08
CA VAL A 29 -5.92 14.03 -10.63
C VAL A 29 -6.63 13.33 -11.81
N GLU A 30 -7.32 14.07 -12.67
CA GLU A 30 -7.99 13.45 -13.83
C GLU A 30 -6.98 12.79 -14.78
N LEU A 31 -5.89 13.47 -15.12
CA LEU A 31 -4.82 12.84 -15.93
C LEU A 31 -4.16 11.65 -15.21
N SER A 32 -3.93 11.75 -13.92
CA SER A 32 -3.37 10.66 -13.11
C SER A 32 -4.27 9.41 -13.15
N ARG A 33 -5.58 9.59 -13.10
CA ARG A 33 -6.54 8.49 -13.26
C ARG A 33 -6.43 7.83 -14.63
N GLU A 34 -6.31 8.61 -15.71
CA GLU A 34 -6.12 8.06 -17.05
C GLU A 34 -4.85 7.21 -17.17
N VAL A 35 -3.77 7.64 -16.50
CA VAL A 35 -2.45 6.97 -16.58
C VAL A 35 -2.37 5.72 -15.71
N TYR A 36 -2.89 5.77 -14.48
CA TYR A 36 -2.67 4.74 -13.47
C TYR A 36 -3.86 3.79 -13.26
N SER A 37 -5.04 4.08 -13.82
CA SER A 37 -6.20 3.21 -13.63
C SER A 37 -6.00 1.85 -14.30
N VAL A 38 -6.30 0.81 -13.53
CA VAL A 38 -6.33 -0.58 -14.00
C VAL A 38 -7.72 -1.14 -13.72
N GLU A 39 -8.45 -1.44 -14.79
CA GLU A 39 -9.79 -1.99 -14.67
C GLU A 39 -9.76 -3.42 -14.14
N MET A 40 -10.57 -3.67 -13.13
CA MET A 40 -10.82 -5.00 -12.57
C MET A 40 -12.32 -5.31 -12.67
N PRO A 41 -12.71 -6.54 -13.05
CA PRO A 41 -14.13 -6.90 -13.15
C PRO A 41 -14.84 -6.89 -11.79
N GLU A 42 -14.13 -7.26 -10.74
CA GLU A 42 -14.60 -7.26 -9.35
C GLU A 42 -13.41 -7.37 -8.39
N VAL A 43 -13.63 -7.07 -7.11
CA VAL A 43 -12.65 -7.24 -6.04
C VAL A 43 -12.29 -8.71 -5.82
N ALA A 44 -11.05 -8.98 -5.44
CA ALA A 44 -10.53 -10.32 -5.20
C ALA A 44 -10.64 -10.74 -3.72
N ASP A 45 -10.63 -12.05 -3.46
CA ASP A 45 -10.54 -12.59 -2.10
C ASP A 45 -9.12 -12.48 -1.55
N ILE A 46 -8.13 -12.59 -2.46
CA ILE A 46 -6.70 -12.50 -2.18
C ILE A 46 -6.07 -11.55 -3.18
N VAL A 47 -5.24 -10.60 -2.72
CA VAL A 47 -4.43 -9.73 -3.58
C VAL A 47 -2.96 -9.96 -3.29
N VAL A 48 -2.20 -10.37 -4.30
CA VAL A 48 -0.74 -10.40 -4.23
C VAL A 48 -0.21 -9.09 -4.79
N ALA A 49 0.40 -8.26 -3.94
CA ALA A 49 0.88 -6.93 -4.30
C ALA A 49 2.41 -6.87 -4.22
N SER A 50 3.07 -6.56 -5.34
CA SER A 50 4.49 -6.21 -5.35
C SER A 50 4.65 -4.74 -5.02
N SER A 51 5.58 -4.42 -4.13
CA SER A 51 5.90 -3.03 -3.79
C SER A 51 6.81 -2.33 -4.81
N TYR A 52 7.31 -3.04 -5.83
CA TYR A 52 8.11 -2.41 -6.88
C TYR A 52 7.32 -1.30 -7.59
N PRO A 53 7.92 -0.12 -7.84
CA PRO A 53 9.33 0.26 -7.64
C PRO A 53 9.64 0.89 -6.26
N CYS A 54 8.75 0.85 -5.30
CA CYS A 54 8.90 1.43 -3.96
C CYS A 54 9.41 0.40 -2.93
N ASP A 55 10.38 -0.43 -3.26
CA ASP A 55 10.73 -1.67 -2.56
C ASP A 55 12.07 -1.65 -1.80
N ILE A 56 12.66 -0.46 -1.61
CA ILE A 56 13.94 -0.27 -0.93
C ILE A 56 13.82 -0.50 0.58
N GLU A 57 12.84 0.14 1.19
CA GLU A 57 12.50 0.06 2.62
C GLU A 57 10.98 0.06 2.81
N PHE A 58 10.47 -0.40 3.96
CA PHE A 58 9.03 -0.44 4.18
C PHE A 58 8.39 0.96 4.23
N TRP A 59 9.14 1.99 4.62
CA TRP A 59 8.70 3.39 4.54
C TRP A 59 8.23 3.81 3.13
N GLN A 60 8.72 3.17 2.08
CA GLN A 60 8.23 3.35 0.72
C GLN A 60 7.29 2.22 0.29
N ALA A 61 7.60 0.98 0.69
CA ALA A 61 6.88 -0.21 0.25
C ALA A 61 5.41 -0.25 0.73
N HIS A 62 5.08 0.43 1.84
CA HIS A 62 3.70 0.53 2.33
C HIS A 62 2.73 1.13 1.30
N LYS A 63 3.23 1.88 0.31
CA LYS A 63 2.41 2.43 -0.77
C LYS A 63 1.67 1.37 -1.56
N ALA A 64 2.19 0.14 -1.61
CA ALA A 64 1.53 -0.98 -2.26
C ALA A 64 0.26 -1.46 -1.53
N LEU A 65 0.12 -1.14 -0.24
CA LEU A 65 -1.05 -1.55 0.54
C LEU A 65 -2.32 -0.84 0.10
N TYR A 66 -2.25 0.41 -0.35
CA TYR A 66 -3.43 1.20 -0.70
C TYR A 66 -4.10 0.71 -1.98
N PRO A 67 -3.40 0.47 -3.10
CA PRO A 67 -3.98 -0.18 -4.26
C PRO A 67 -4.48 -1.59 -3.95
N ALA A 68 -3.76 -2.34 -3.10
CA ALA A 68 -4.20 -3.68 -2.70
C ALA A 68 -5.52 -3.63 -1.90
N ASP A 69 -5.69 -2.64 -1.01
CA ASP A 69 -6.92 -2.40 -0.26
C ASP A 69 -8.11 -2.08 -1.17
N LEU A 70 -7.87 -1.34 -2.27
CA LEU A 70 -8.92 -1.08 -3.27
C LEU A 70 -9.32 -2.32 -4.08
N ALA A 71 -8.39 -3.27 -4.24
CA ALA A 71 -8.57 -4.47 -5.07
C ALA A 71 -9.09 -5.68 -4.30
N VAL A 72 -9.01 -5.68 -2.96
CA VAL A 72 -9.38 -6.82 -2.11
C VAL A 72 -10.76 -6.63 -1.48
N LYS A 73 -11.46 -7.73 -1.22
CA LYS A 73 -12.71 -7.73 -0.44
C LYS A 73 -12.43 -7.45 1.03
N ALA A 74 -13.38 -6.83 1.73
CA ALA A 74 -13.35 -6.76 3.18
C ALA A 74 -13.17 -8.15 3.82
N ASN A 75 -12.30 -8.26 4.81
CA ASN A 75 -11.83 -9.50 5.44
C ASN A 75 -11.03 -10.44 4.51
N GLY A 76 -10.64 -9.98 3.33
CA GLY A 76 -9.75 -10.68 2.43
C GLY A 76 -8.29 -10.71 2.92
N VAL A 77 -7.40 -11.16 2.06
CA VAL A 77 -5.97 -11.28 2.36
C VAL A 77 -5.16 -10.48 1.35
N ILE A 78 -4.25 -9.64 1.84
CA ILE A 78 -3.22 -9.00 1.05
C ILE A 78 -1.91 -9.74 1.30
N VAL A 79 -1.27 -10.26 0.25
CA VAL A 79 0.09 -10.78 0.28
C VAL A 79 1.02 -9.70 -0.25
N LEU A 80 1.69 -8.98 0.64
CA LEU A 80 2.67 -7.96 0.29
C LEU A 80 4.03 -8.62 0.03
N ALA A 81 4.47 -8.59 -1.22
CA ALA A 81 5.78 -9.07 -1.65
C ALA A 81 6.75 -7.89 -1.82
N THR A 82 7.76 -7.81 -0.97
CA THR A 82 8.68 -6.67 -0.93
C THR A 82 10.06 -7.08 -0.41
N PRO A 83 11.16 -6.80 -1.13
CA PRO A 83 12.50 -7.10 -0.61
C PRO A 83 12.88 -6.24 0.60
N CYS A 84 12.62 -4.94 0.60
CA CYS A 84 12.95 -3.99 1.67
C CYS A 84 14.38 -4.18 2.21
N TYR A 85 15.38 -4.19 1.32
CA TYR A 85 16.77 -4.50 1.68
C TYR A 85 17.41 -3.49 2.64
N GLU A 86 16.83 -2.29 2.80
CA GLU A 86 17.21 -1.29 3.82
C GLU A 86 16.35 -1.40 5.10
N GLY A 87 15.50 -2.43 5.21
CA GLY A 87 14.70 -2.69 6.40
C GLY A 87 13.40 -1.89 6.45
N VAL A 88 12.99 -1.50 7.66
CA VAL A 88 11.68 -0.85 7.88
C VAL A 88 11.73 0.62 7.54
N SER A 89 12.69 1.34 8.05
CA SER A 89 12.93 2.76 7.73
C SER A 89 14.32 3.18 8.16
N VAL A 90 15.01 3.92 7.31
CA VAL A 90 16.32 4.50 7.62
C VAL A 90 16.19 5.79 8.45
N THR A 91 15.14 6.57 8.21
CA THR A 91 14.97 7.91 8.79
C THR A 91 13.93 8.01 9.90
N HIS A 92 13.03 7.03 10.01
CA HIS A 92 11.91 7.01 10.96
C HIS A 92 11.92 5.70 11.76
N ALA A 93 13.02 5.45 12.51
CA ALA A 93 13.22 4.20 13.26
C ALA A 93 12.14 3.95 14.32
N ASP A 94 11.56 5.03 14.87
CA ASP A 94 10.52 4.97 15.90
C ASP A 94 9.19 4.38 15.39
N ILE A 95 9.06 4.20 14.08
CA ILE A 95 7.83 3.68 13.47
C ILE A 95 7.40 2.34 14.06
N LEU A 96 8.34 1.47 14.42
CA LEU A 96 8.05 0.19 15.06
C LEU A 96 7.49 0.32 16.48
N GLU A 97 7.64 1.47 17.13
CA GLU A 97 7.12 1.72 18.48
C GLU A 97 5.69 2.22 18.48
N ILE A 98 5.24 2.72 17.33
CA ILE A 98 3.89 3.29 17.15
C ILE A 98 2.98 2.43 16.28
N THR A 99 3.48 1.32 15.73
CA THR A 99 2.70 0.35 14.96
C THR A 99 2.08 -0.71 15.86
N GLY A 100 1.08 -1.41 15.40
CA GLY A 100 0.40 -2.45 16.20
C GLY A 100 -0.86 -1.98 16.91
N GLU A 101 -1.10 -0.69 16.97
CA GLU A 101 -2.33 -0.11 17.50
C GLU A 101 -3.43 0.00 16.43
N THR A 102 -4.65 0.28 16.88
CA THR A 102 -5.76 0.63 15.98
C THR A 102 -5.58 2.03 15.42
N MET A 103 -6.21 2.30 14.28
CA MET A 103 -6.24 3.63 13.68
C MET A 103 -6.71 4.69 14.69
N GLN A 104 -7.76 4.39 15.45
CA GLN A 104 -8.29 5.34 16.45
C GLN A 104 -7.31 5.53 17.61
N GLY A 105 -6.69 4.46 18.12
CA GLY A 105 -5.69 4.55 19.18
C GLY A 105 -4.50 5.44 18.79
N LEU A 106 -4.01 5.29 17.55
CA LEU A 106 -2.94 6.14 17.01
C LEU A 106 -3.37 7.61 16.91
N LYS A 107 -4.56 7.89 16.40
CA LYS A 107 -5.12 9.24 16.34
C LYS A 107 -5.23 9.88 17.71
N ASP A 108 -5.66 9.13 18.71
CA ASP A 108 -5.80 9.60 20.09
C ASP A 108 -4.43 9.92 20.71
N ARG A 109 -3.39 9.09 20.44
CA ARG A 109 -2.02 9.37 20.89
C ARG A 109 -1.46 10.64 20.26
N VAL A 110 -1.66 10.83 18.95
CA VAL A 110 -1.23 12.06 18.26
C VAL A 110 -1.95 13.28 18.86
N ALA A 111 -3.25 13.19 19.07
CA ALA A 111 -4.02 14.29 19.67
C ALA A 111 -3.55 14.65 21.10
N ARG A 112 -3.10 13.65 21.89
CA ARG A 112 -2.54 13.84 23.22
C ARG A 112 -1.05 14.22 23.21
N LYS A 113 -0.42 14.35 22.03
CA LYS A 113 1.03 14.64 21.86
C LYS A 113 1.93 13.57 22.52
N GLU A 114 1.52 12.33 22.50
CA GLU A 114 2.26 11.17 23.04
C GLU A 114 3.16 10.50 22.01
N VAL A 115 3.21 11.03 20.79
CA VAL A 115 4.02 10.52 19.68
C VAL A 115 5.10 11.56 19.37
N HIS A 116 6.34 11.12 19.34
CA HIS A 116 7.47 11.97 19.02
C HIS A 116 7.58 12.25 17.51
N ASP A 117 7.39 11.21 16.69
CA ASP A 117 7.41 11.29 15.21
C ASP A 117 5.99 11.31 14.66
N GLU A 118 5.42 12.51 14.50
CA GLU A 118 4.06 12.67 13.95
C GLU A 118 3.95 12.26 12.47
N VAL A 119 5.06 12.31 11.72
CA VAL A 119 5.09 11.88 10.30
C VAL A 119 4.97 10.37 10.24
N ALA A 120 5.75 9.65 11.04
CA ALA A 120 5.65 8.19 11.16
C ALA A 120 4.25 7.76 11.65
N ALA A 121 3.69 8.48 12.63
CA ALA A 121 2.33 8.21 13.12
C ALA A 121 1.27 8.40 12.03
N SER A 122 1.40 9.42 11.19
CA SER A 122 0.46 9.67 10.09
C SER A 122 0.44 8.51 9.10
N LEU A 123 1.61 7.95 8.77
CA LEU A 123 1.70 6.78 7.91
C LEU A 123 1.17 5.52 8.61
N ALA A 124 1.52 5.32 9.89
CA ALA A 124 1.01 4.19 10.68
C ALA A 124 -0.53 4.18 10.76
N ILE A 125 -1.16 5.34 10.87
CA ILE A 125 -2.62 5.51 10.81
C ILE A 125 -3.15 5.01 9.45
N GLY A 126 -2.47 5.34 8.34
CA GLY A 126 -2.89 4.93 7.01
C GLY A 126 -2.94 3.40 6.85
N TRP A 127 -1.88 2.68 7.20
CA TRP A 127 -1.92 1.21 7.08
C TRP A 127 -2.64 0.51 8.25
N ALA A 128 -2.85 1.18 9.39
CA ALA A 128 -3.73 0.64 10.44
C ALA A 128 -5.15 0.46 9.91
N GLN A 129 -5.64 1.38 9.09
CA GLN A 129 -6.93 1.27 8.41
C GLN A 129 -6.99 -0.01 7.54
N VAL A 130 -5.94 -0.31 6.79
CA VAL A 130 -5.87 -1.53 5.97
C VAL A 130 -5.92 -2.78 6.85
N LYS A 131 -5.10 -2.83 7.92
CA LYS A 131 -5.06 -3.97 8.86
C LYS A 131 -6.37 -4.22 9.61
N GLU A 132 -7.17 -3.19 9.83
CA GLU A 132 -8.49 -3.34 10.47
C GLU A 132 -9.52 -3.96 9.53
N ARG A 133 -9.30 -3.87 8.23
CA ARG A 133 -10.21 -4.39 7.19
C ARG A 133 -9.77 -5.75 6.66
N GLU A 134 -8.46 -5.94 6.46
CA GLU A 134 -7.88 -7.11 5.81
C GLU A 134 -6.75 -7.73 6.65
N SER A 135 -6.43 -8.98 6.34
CA SER A 135 -5.21 -9.62 6.85
C SER A 135 -4.06 -9.35 5.89
N VAL A 136 -2.95 -8.82 6.41
CA VAL A 136 -1.76 -8.57 5.61
C VAL A 136 -0.71 -9.63 5.91
N TYR A 137 -0.33 -10.40 4.89
CA TYR A 137 0.75 -11.37 4.89
C TYR A 137 1.97 -10.74 4.21
N MET A 138 3.12 -10.76 4.88
CA MET A 138 4.34 -10.13 4.36
C MET A 138 5.35 -11.17 3.94
N VAL A 139 5.89 -11.02 2.75
CA VAL A 139 7.04 -11.78 2.25
C VAL A 139 8.15 -10.78 1.96
N SER A 140 9.21 -10.82 2.77
CA SER A 140 10.34 -9.89 2.65
C SER A 140 11.64 -10.60 2.97
N SER A 141 12.71 -10.22 2.26
CA SER A 141 14.07 -10.67 2.57
C SER A 141 14.84 -9.70 3.49
N GLY A 142 14.41 -8.45 3.56
CA GLY A 142 15.08 -7.41 4.34
C GLY A 142 14.39 -7.04 5.66
N ILE A 143 13.17 -7.56 5.91
CA ILE A 143 12.44 -7.32 7.16
C ILE A 143 12.37 -8.62 7.96
N ALA A 144 12.93 -8.60 9.16
CA ALA A 144 12.85 -9.74 10.06
C ALA A 144 11.41 -10.02 10.49
N ASP A 145 11.08 -11.29 10.72
CA ASP A 145 9.74 -11.74 11.15
C ASP A 145 9.17 -10.98 12.34
N GLU A 146 10.03 -10.67 13.33
CA GLU A 146 9.63 -9.91 14.51
C GLU A 146 9.20 -8.48 14.14
N ALA A 147 9.96 -7.83 13.27
CA ALA A 147 9.62 -6.49 12.79
C ALA A 147 8.31 -6.50 11.98
N ALA A 148 8.11 -7.51 11.13
CA ALA A 148 6.85 -7.67 10.39
C ALA A 148 5.65 -7.82 11.35
N ARG A 149 5.79 -8.61 12.43
CA ARG A 149 4.74 -8.75 13.45
C ARG A 149 4.49 -7.45 14.22
N ARG A 150 5.53 -6.68 14.52
CA ARG A 150 5.38 -5.35 15.14
C ARG A 150 4.66 -4.38 14.22
N LEU A 151 4.89 -4.44 12.91
CA LEU A 151 4.10 -3.69 11.92
C LEU A 151 2.62 -4.13 11.87
N GLY A 152 2.30 -5.28 12.48
CA GLY A 152 0.96 -5.87 12.49
C GLY A 152 0.69 -6.79 11.31
N PHE A 153 1.74 -7.31 10.67
CA PHE A 153 1.66 -8.23 9.53
C PHE A 153 2.05 -9.64 9.93
N THR A 154 1.56 -10.63 9.19
CA THR A 154 1.97 -12.03 9.37
C THR A 154 3.10 -12.35 8.39
N PRO A 155 4.33 -12.65 8.86
CA PRO A 155 5.44 -12.96 7.98
C PRO A 155 5.33 -14.37 7.40
N PHE A 156 5.75 -14.51 6.15
CA PHE A 156 5.87 -15.79 5.44
C PHE A 156 7.23 -15.88 4.70
N PRO A 157 7.81 -17.08 4.59
CA PRO A 157 9.13 -17.26 3.96
C PRO A 157 9.08 -17.12 2.43
N THR A 158 7.93 -17.36 1.80
CA THR A 158 7.74 -17.28 0.36
C THR A 158 6.34 -16.82 0.01
N ILE A 159 6.17 -16.25 -1.19
CA ILE A 159 4.86 -15.88 -1.73
C ILE A 159 3.94 -17.12 -1.80
N GLN A 160 4.48 -18.28 -2.17
CA GLN A 160 3.69 -19.51 -2.25
C GLN A 160 3.15 -19.92 -0.88
N ALA A 161 3.98 -19.89 0.17
CA ALA A 161 3.54 -20.22 1.52
C ALA A 161 2.46 -19.24 2.03
N ALA A 162 2.63 -17.94 1.73
CA ALA A 162 1.62 -16.94 2.07
C ALA A 162 0.30 -17.16 1.30
N LEU A 163 0.40 -17.53 0.02
CA LEU A 163 -0.76 -17.83 -0.81
C LEU A 163 -1.49 -19.08 -0.36
N ASP A 164 -0.77 -20.14 -0.02
CA ASP A 164 -1.36 -21.40 0.50
C ASP A 164 -2.13 -21.13 1.79
N ALA A 165 -1.55 -20.37 2.72
CA ALA A 165 -2.23 -19.96 3.96
C ALA A 165 -3.43 -19.03 3.70
N ALA A 166 -3.34 -18.16 2.69
CA ALA A 166 -4.45 -17.33 2.29
C ALA A 166 -5.61 -18.15 1.70
N LEU A 167 -5.30 -19.16 0.88
CA LEU A 167 -6.30 -20.09 0.33
C LEU A 167 -6.94 -20.98 1.40
N GLU A 168 -6.19 -21.42 2.41
CA GLU A 168 -6.77 -22.11 3.58
C GLU A 168 -7.80 -21.26 4.31
N ARG A 169 -7.55 -19.95 4.39
CA ARG A 169 -8.45 -19.00 5.06
C ARG A 169 -9.67 -18.63 4.21
N THR A 170 -9.49 -18.39 2.89
CA THR A 170 -10.53 -17.86 2.01
C THR A 170 -11.25 -18.93 1.21
N GLY A 171 -10.71 -20.15 1.18
CA GLY A 171 -11.23 -21.30 0.44
C GLY A 171 -10.57 -21.51 -0.92
N PRO A 172 -10.63 -22.74 -1.47
CA PRO A 172 -9.91 -23.13 -2.69
C PRO A 172 -10.46 -22.49 -3.97
N ALA A 173 -11.66 -21.93 -3.92
CA ALA A 173 -12.28 -21.22 -5.04
C ALA A 173 -12.06 -19.70 -4.98
N ALA A 174 -11.19 -19.23 -4.09
CA ALA A 174 -10.90 -17.82 -3.92
C ALA A 174 -10.35 -17.20 -5.21
N ARG A 175 -10.85 -16.01 -5.53
CA ARG A 175 -10.31 -15.21 -6.63
C ARG A 175 -9.04 -14.51 -6.17
N ILE A 176 -8.00 -14.60 -6.98
CA ILE A 176 -6.70 -14.00 -6.74
C ILE A 176 -6.45 -12.92 -7.78
N ALA A 177 -6.07 -11.73 -7.33
CA ALA A 177 -5.54 -10.66 -8.17
C ALA A 177 -4.04 -10.48 -7.89
N VAL A 178 -3.28 -10.10 -8.92
CA VAL A 178 -1.85 -9.82 -8.81
C VAL A 178 -1.57 -8.41 -9.31
N LEU A 179 -1.05 -7.56 -8.43
CA LEU A 179 -0.62 -6.20 -8.72
C LEU A 179 0.91 -6.17 -8.78
N THR A 180 1.45 -6.18 -10.00
CA THR A 180 2.91 -6.31 -10.23
C THR A 180 3.70 -5.03 -9.91
N HIS A 181 3.05 -3.89 -9.97
CA HIS A 181 3.61 -2.55 -9.69
C HIS A 181 2.59 -1.78 -8.83
N ALA A 182 2.19 -2.37 -7.70
CA ALA A 182 1.08 -1.86 -6.93
C ALA A 182 1.16 -0.35 -6.61
N PRO A 183 2.32 0.25 -6.26
CA PRO A 183 2.41 1.69 -6.00
C PRO A 183 2.02 2.58 -7.19
N ASP A 184 2.13 2.06 -8.41
CA ASP A 184 1.83 2.77 -9.66
C ASP A 184 0.51 2.31 -10.29
N MET A 185 -0.35 1.64 -9.54
CA MET A 185 -1.64 1.13 -10.02
C MET A 185 -2.79 1.75 -9.23
N LEU A 186 -3.85 2.15 -9.92
CA LEU A 186 -5.12 2.54 -9.32
C LEU A 186 -6.20 1.54 -9.77
N PRO A 187 -6.48 0.49 -8.98
CA PRO A 187 -7.55 -0.44 -9.29
C PRO A 187 -8.90 0.24 -9.33
N VAL A 188 -9.62 0.08 -10.43
CA VAL A 188 -10.98 0.58 -10.64
C VAL A 188 -11.88 -0.60 -10.93
N ILE A 189 -12.88 -0.79 -10.07
CA ILE A 189 -13.83 -1.89 -10.22
C ILE A 189 -14.87 -1.50 -11.26
N GLY A 190 -14.99 -2.33 -12.30
CA GLY A 190 -15.99 -2.14 -13.36
C GLY A 190 -17.41 -2.11 -12.79
N LYS A 191 -18.27 -1.32 -13.43
CA LYS A 191 -19.71 -1.25 -13.09
C LYS A 191 -20.48 -2.40 -13.73
#